data_91e15b5c41da2ac9d760bc61ea38b618
#
_entry.id   91e15b5c41da2ac9d760bc61ea38b618
#
_cell.length_a   1.000
_cell.length_b   1.000
_cell.length_c   1.000
_cell.angle_alpha   90.00
_cell.angle_beta   90.00
_cell.angle_gamma   90.00
#
_symmetry.space_group_name_H-M   'P 1'
#
loop_
_entity.id
_entity.type
_entity.pdbx_description
1 polymer ?
#
loop_
_entity_poly.entity_id
_entity_poly.type
_entity_poly.pdbx_seq_one_letter_code
_entity_poly.pdbx_strand_id
1 'polypeptide(L)'
;MKMIKLILLLAVLGVGTTAAVMYSGVVNVAADEPHSDFVYWILEETRKNSIKKAAANIKVPDLTDPELLLSGGVDYEFMCASCHLKPGQRESDMSLGLYPAPPNLTVPDNNDDIQVERNNFWVIKHGIKASGMPAWGKTHDDQRIWAMVAFIKRLPTLTPDQYQVLTAVE
;
A
#
# COMPACT_ATOMS: atom_id res chain seq x y z
N MET A 1 -10.48 -1.07 47.61
CA MET A 1 -11.19 0.22 47.36
C MET A 1 -10.28 1.33 46.81
N LYS A 2 -9.08 1.61 47.38
CA LYS A 2 -8.17 2.67 46.88
C LYS A 2 -7.68 2.42 45.42
N MET A 3 -7.28 1.20 45.09
CA MET A 3 -6.86 0.81 43.74
C MET A 3 -7.96 1.02 42.69
N ILE A 4 -9.19 0.61 42.98
CA ILE A 4 -10.34 0.79 42.06
C ILE A 4 -10.57 2.28 41.78
N LYS A 5 -10.55 3.12 42.82
CA LYS A 5 -10.68 4.57 42.65
C LYS A 5 -9.56 5.18 41.79
N LEU A 6 -8.32 4.70 41.99
CA LEU A 6 -7.18 5.14 41.17
C LEU A 6 -7.37 4.72 39.70
N ILE A 7 -7.78 3.49 39.43
CA ILE A 7 -8.02 2.99 38.06
C ILE A 7 -9.14 3.81 37.40
N LEU A 8 -10.23 4.07 38.09
CA LEU A 8 -11.33 4.89 37.58
C LEU A 8 -10.89 6.33 37.30
N LEU A 9 -10.08 6.93 38.18
CA LEU A 9 -9.54 8.27 37.95
C LEU A 9 -8.63 8.31 36.70
N LEU A 10 -7.74 7.34 36.55
CA LEU A 10 -6.88 7.23 35.37
C LEU A 10 -7.68 7.03 34.08
N ALA A 11 -8.73 6.21 34.13
CA ALA A 11 -9.62 6.00 32.99
C ALA A 11 -10.34 7.30 32.60
N VAL A 12 -10.89 8.04 33.56
CA VAL A 12 -11.56 9.34 33.32
C VAL A 12 -10.57 10.37 32.77
N LEU A 13 -9.37 10.44 33.32
CA LEU A 13 -8.32 11.33 32.80
C LEU A 13 -7.92 10.94 31.38
N GLY A 14 -7.77 9.65 31.07
CA GLY A 14 -7.45 9.15 29.73
C GLY A 14 -8.53 9.52 28.70
N VAL A 15 -9.80 9.28 29.03
CA VAL A 15 -10.92 9.67 28.17
C VAL A 15 -10.99 11.18 27.99
N GLY A 16 -10.86 11.94 29.09
CA GLY A 16 -10.87 13.40 29.03
C GLY A 16 -9.73 14.00 28.19
N THR A 17 -8.52 13.46 28.32
CA THR A 17 -7.37 13.87 27.50
C THR A 17 -7.60 13.55 26.02
N THR A 18 -8.09 12.33 25.72
CA THR A 18 -8.40 11.94 24.33
C THR A 18 -9.46 12.88 23.73
N ALA A 19 -10.54 13.16 24.44
CA ALA A 19 -11.54 14.08 23.99
C ALA A 19 -10.98 15.50 23.77
N ALA A 20 -10.17 15.98 24.69
CA ALA A 20 -9.52 17.29 24.57
C ALA A 20 -8.64 17.38 23.32
N VAL A 21 -7.83 16.35 23.03
CA VAL A 21 -7.01 16.29 21.82
C VAL A 21 -7.88 16.27 20.57
N MET A 22 -8.95 15.46 20.54
CA MET A 22 -9.85 15.36 19.38
C MET A 22 -10.54 16.69 19.04
N TYR A 23 -10.97 17.45 20.04
CA TYR A 23 -11.71 18.70 19.81
C TYR A 23 -10.84 19.95 19.77
N SER A 24 -9.57 19.87 20.19
CA SER A 24 -8.66 21.02 20.19
C SER A 24 -8.13 21.42 18.82
N GLY A 25 -8.16 20.49 17.85
CA GLY A 25 -7.52 20.70 16.53
C GLY A 25 -5.99 20.76 16.59
N VAL A 26 -5.37 20.33 17.70
CA VAL A 26 -3.90 20.37 17.88
C VAL A 26 -3.17 19.36 16.97
N VAL A 27 -3.87 18.30 16.53
CA VAL A 27 -3.29 17.29 15.63
C VAL A 27 -3.39 17.80 14.20
N ASN A 28 -2.22 18.05 13.58
CA ASN A 28 -2.15 18.39 12.16
C ASN A 28 -2.44 17.13 11.32
N VAL A 29 -3.39 17.22 10.38
CA VAL A 29 -3.80 16.14 9.47
C VAL A 29 -3.41 16.41 8.01
N ALA A 30 -2.62 17.46 7.77
CA ALA A 30 -2.14 17.81 6.42
C ALA A 30 -1.17 16.76 5.91
N ALA A 31 -1.31 16.37 4.64
CA ALA A 31 -0.49 15.33 4.03
C ALA A 31 0.94 15.79 3.69
N ASP A 32 1.17 17.10 3.66
CA ASP A 32 2.50 17.71 3.44
C ASP A 32 3.33 17.86 4.74
N GLU A 33 2.72 17.51 5.89
CA GLU A 33 3.40 17.50 7.19
C GLU A 33 3.60 16.07 7.69
N PRO A 34 4.85 15.55 7.66
CA PRO A 34 5.11 14.17 8.05
C PRO A 34 4.86 13.96 9.55
N HIS A 35 4.46 12.75 9.91
CA HIS A 35 4.45 12.31 11.30
C HIS A 35 5.85 12.36 11.92
N SER A 36 5.93 12.50 13.25
CA SER A 36 7.21 12.25 13.93
C SER A 36 7.70 10.82 13.66
N ASP A 37 9.03 10.61 13.64
CA ASP A 37 9.64 9.32 13.34
C ASP A 37 9.07 8.18 14.17
N PHE A 38 8.76 8.44 15.44
CA PHE A 38 8.18 7.46 16.34
C PHE A 38 6.76 7.06 15.95
N VAL A 39 5.90 8.01 15.60
CA VAL A 39 4.53 7.74 15.14
C VAL A 39 4.57 7.02 13.81
N TYR A 40 5.40 7.49 12.89
CA TYR A 40 5.60 6.85 11.60
C TYR A 40 6.04 5.38 11.76
N TRP A 41 7.03 5.12 12.61
CA TRP A 41 7.53 3.78 12.88
C TRP A 41 6.43 2.85 13.43
N ILE A 42 5.63 3.29 14.41
CA ILE A 42 4.53 2.49 14.96
C ILE A 42 3.51 2.13 13.87
N LEU A 43 3.09 3.12 13.07
CA LEU A 43 2.10 2.92 12.03
C LEU A 43 2.62 1.98 10.94
N GLU A 44 3.88 2.17 10.52
CA GLU A 44 4.53 1.38 9.48
C GLU A 44 4.72 -0.09 9.91
N GLU A 45 5.22 -0.34 11.12
CA GLU A 45 5.37 -1.69 11.66
C GLU A 45 4.02 -2.38 11.85
N THR A 46 3.01 -1.64 12.31
CA THR A 46 1.64 -2.17 12.43
C THR A 46 1.09 -2.57 11.07
N ARG A 47 1.26 -1.72 10.05
CA ARG A 47 0.84 -1.97 8.67
C ARG A 47 1.53 -3.21 8.10
N LYS A 48 2.87 -3.27 8.16
CA LYS A 48 3.67 -4.40 7.64
C LYS A 48 3.25 -5.73 8.28
N ASN A 49 3.16 -5.78 9.60
CA ASN A 49 2.80 -6.99 10.33
C ASN A 49 1.35 -7.42 10.06
N SER A 50 0.43 -6.46 9.93
CA SER A 50 -0.96 -6.74 9.58
C SER A 50 -1.09 -7.36 8.19
N ILE A 51 -0.44 -6.78 7.17
CA ILE A 51 -0.43 -7.29 5.79
C ILE A 51 0.21 -8.67 5.75
N LYS A 52 1.40 -8.84 6.33
CA LYS A 52 2.13 -10.12 6.36
C LYS A 52 1.28 -11.24 6.96
N LYS A 53 0.61 -10.97 8.08
CA LYS A 53 -0.26 -11.94 8.75
C LYS A 53 -1.48 -12.28 7.90
N ALA A 54 -2.14 -11.28 7.33
CA ALA A 54 -3.35 -11.47 6.52
C ALA A 54 -3.06 -12.20 5.20
N ALA A 55 -1.90 -11.96 4.61
CA ALA A 55 -1.48 -12.56 3.34
C ALA A 55 -0.82 -13.95 3.49
N ALA A 56 -0.48 -14.40 4.70
CA ALA A 56 0.39 -15.56 4.95
C ALA A 56 -0.05 -16.86 4.25
N ASN A 57 -1.36 -17.09 4.12
CA ASN A 57 -1.92 -18.33 3.57
C ASN A 57 -2.45 -18.18 2.13
N ILE A 58 -2.20 -17.04 1.46
CA ILE A 58 -2.62 -16.83 0.08
C ILE A 58 -1.79 -17.75 -0.81
N LYS A 59 -2.46 -18.53 -1.66
CA LYS A 59 -1.80 -19.39 -2.64
C LYS A 59 -1.46 -18.54 -3.87
N VAL A 60 -0.18 -18.47 -4.20
CA VAL A 60 0.32 -17.77 -5.38
C VAL A 60 0.18 -18.70 -6.58
N PRO A 61 -0.52 -18.31 -7.65
CA PRO A 61 -0.59 -19.09 -8.90
C PRO A 61 0.75 -18.97 -9.66
N ASP A 62 0.83 -19.65 -10.80
CA ASP A 62 1.91 -19.42 -11.76
C ASP A 62 1.79 -18.00 -12.34
N LEU A 63 2.81 -17.17 -12.10
CA LEU A 63 2.88 -15.78 -12.56
C LEU A 63 3.72 -15.62 -13.84
N THR A 64 4.11 -16.73 -14.47
CA THR A 64 4.95 -16.70 -15.69
C THR A 64 4.14 -16.66 -16.99
N ASP A 65 2.81 -16.79 -16.90
CA ASP A 65 1.91 -16.77 -18.03
C ASP A 65 1.97 -15.40 -18.76
N PRO A 66 2.31 -15.35 -20.05
CA PRO A 66 2.36 -14.12 -20.82
C PRO A 66 1.03 -13.37 -20.90
N GLU A 67 -0.12 -14.06 -20.87
CA GLU A 67 -1.43 -13.43 -20.90
C GLU A 67 -1.69 -12.61 -19.62
N LEU A 68 -1.27 -13.14 -18.46
CA LEU A 68 -1.31 -12.37 -17.21
C LEU A 68 -0.44 -11.12 -17.28
N LEU A 69 0.74 -11.22 -17.90
CA LEU A 69 1.64 -10.09 -18.04
C LEU A 69 1.04 -8.95 -18.87
N LEU A 70 0.42 -9.30 -20.02
CA LEU A 70 -0.20 -8.34 -20.92
C LEU A 70 -1.41 -7.66 -20.28
N SER A 71 -2.34 -8.46 -19.73
CA SER A 71 -3.54 -7.91 -19.09
C SER A 71 -3.20 -7.07 -17.85
N GLY A 72 -2.23 -7.52 -17.04
CA GLY A 72 -1.76 -6.79 -15.87
C GLY A 72 -1.04 -5.48 -16.21
N GLY A 73 -0.36 -5.43 -17.37
CA GLY A 73 0.31 -4.22 -17.86
C GLY A 73 -0.66 -3.11 -18.17
N VAL A 74 -1.75 -3.40 -18.86
CA VAL A 74 -2.82 -2.44 -19.16
C VAL A 74 -3.41 -1.89 -17.87
N ASP A 75 -3.76 -2.77 -16.94
CA ASP A 75 -4.32 -2.35 -15.64
C ASP A 75 -3.33 -1.52 -14.82
N TYR A 76 -2.04 -1.87 -14.86
CA TYR A 76 -1.01 -1.09 -14.17
C TYR A 76 -0.92 0.35 -14.71
N GLU A 77 -0.89 0.54 -16.04
CA GLU A 77 -0.81 1.87 -16.65
C GLU A 77 -1.99 2.75 -16.23
N PHE A 78 -3.22 2.22 -16.26
CA PHE A 78 -4.42 3.01 -15.96
C PHE A 78 -4.68 3.23 -14.47
N MET A 79 -4.30 2.29 -13.61
CA MET A 79 -4.73 2.30 -12.21
C MET A 79 -3.59 2.50 -11.22
N CYS A 80 -2.34 2.22 -11.59
CA CYS A 80 -1.23 2.17 -10.66
C CYS A 80 -0.13 3.18 -10.97
N ALA A 81 0.19 3.38 -12.27
CA ALA A 81 1.38 4.12 -12.71
C ALA A 81 1.40 5.58 -12.25
N SER A 82 0.24 6.23 -12.12
CA SER A 82 0.14 7.62 -11.65
C SER A 82 0.69 7.80 -10.23
N CYS A 83 0.58 6.79 -9.37
CA CYS A 83 1.07 6.81 -7.99
C CYS A 83 2.39 6.04 -7.84
N HIS A 84 2.51 4.87 -8.50
CA HIS A 84 3.61 3.92 -8.30
C HIS A 84 4.72 4.02 -9.35
N LEU A 85 4.59 4.97 -10.28
CA LEU A 85 5.56 5.32 -11.32
C LEU A 85 5.71 4.26 -12.41
N LYS A 86 6.46 4.60 -13.45
CA LYS A 86 6.81 3.72 -14.57
C LYS A 86 8.29 3.87 -14.94
N PRO A 87 8.88 2.89 -15.67
CA PRO A 87 10.30 2.91 -16.00
C PRO A 87 10.73 4.25 -16.61
N GLY A 88 11.82 4.83 -16.07
CA GLY A 88 12.34 6.13 -16.45
C GLY A 88 11.72 7.32 -15.70
N GLN A 89 10.62 7.14 -14.99
CA GLN A 89 9.98 8.19 -14.18
C GLN A 89 10.49 8.14 -12.73
N ARG A 90 10.78 9.29 -12.14
CA ARG A 90 11.28 9.41 -10.77
C ARG A 90 10.21 9.86 -9.78
N GLU A 91 9.24 10.64 -10.25
CA GLU A 91 8.18 11.25 -9.45
C GLU A 91 6.96 11.56 -10.32
N SER A 92 5.84 11.75 -9.69
CA SER A 92 4.59 12.24 -10.28
C SER A 92 3.88 13.14 -9.26
N ASP A 93 2.94 13.96 -9.70
CA ASP A 93 2.14 14.79 -8.78
C ASP A 93 1.44 13.94 -7.71
N MET A 94 0.97 12.76 -8.09
CA MET A 94 0.32 11.84 -7.15
C MET A 94 1.32 11.23 -6.16
N SER A 95 2.53 10.84 -6.62
CA SER A 95 3.53 10.26 -5.72
C SER A 95 4.08 11.27 -4.72
N LEU A 96 4.14 12.55 -5.11
CA LEU A 96 4.58 13.64 -4.25
C LEU A 96 3.48 14.12 -3.29
N GLY A 97 2.23 14.09 -3.73
CA GLY A 97 1.09 14.62 -2.95
C GLY A 97 0.48 13.64 -1.93
N LEU A 98 0.89 12.38 -1.93
CA LEU A 98 0.34 11.36 -1.03
C LEU A 98 1.23 11.13 0.20
N TYR A 99 0.60 10.97 1.35
CA TYR A 99 1.29 10.57 2.59
C TYR A 99 0.55 9.39 3.27
N PRO A 100 1.27 8.29 3.61
CA PRO A 100 2.65 8.02 3.22
C PRO A 100 2.81 7.95 1.69
N ALA A 101 4.00 8.30 1.21
CA ALA A 101 4.30 8.25 -0.22
C ALA A 101 4.15 6.82 -0.77
N PRO A 102 3.52 6.64 -1.95
CA PRO A 102 3.45 5.33 -2.59
C PRO A 102 4.85 4.80 -2.90
N PRO A 103 5.12 3.50 -2.72
CA PRO A 103 6.40 2.93 -3.12
C PRO A 103 6.59 3.00 -4.64
N ASN A 104 7.80 3.31 -5.08
CA ASN A 104 8.19 3.21 -6.48
C ASN A 104 8.36 1.74 -6.85
N LEU A 105 7.41 1.18 -7.62
CA LEU A 105 7.41 -0.22 -8.02
C LEU A 105 8.34 -0.54 -9.21
N THR A 106 9.02 0.46 -9.77
CA THR A 106 10.05 0.25 -10.81
C THR A 106 11.43 -0.08 -10.24
N VAL A 107 11.58 0.02 -8.91
CA VAL A 107 12.84 -0.33 -8.23
C VAL A 107 12.77 -1.80 -7.81
N PRO A 108 13.81 -2.60 -8.12
CA PRO A 108 13.85 -3.99 -7.71
C PRO A 108 13.73 -4.14 -6.19
N ASP A 109 12.81 -4.99 -5.74
CA ASP A 109 12.86 -5.52 -4.38
C ASP A 109 13.83 -6.71 -4.39
N ASN A 110 14.88 -6.63 -3.58
CA ASN A 110 15.91 -7.68 -3.49
C ASN A 110 15.41 -8.94 -2.74
N ASN A 111 14.14 -9.01 -2.42
CA ASN A 111 13.49 -10.15 -1.77
C ASN A 111 12.72 -11.01 -2.79
N ASP A 112 13.32 -12.10 -3.24
CA ASP A 112 12.64 -13.19 -3.99
C ASP A 112 11.76 -14.07 -3.06
N ASP A 113 11.18 -13.49 -2.03
CA ASP A 113 10.29 -14.22 -1.12
C ASP A 113 8.87 -14.22 -1.68
N ILE A 114 8.28 -15.40 -1.84
CA ILE A 114 6.86 -15.59 -2.21
C ILE A 114 5.90 -14.78 -1.34
N GLN A 115 6.35 -14.34 -0.15
CA GLN A 115 5.59 -13.45 0.70
C GLN A 115 5.39 -12.06 0.08
N VAL A 116 6.28 -11.62 -0.82
CA VAL A 116 6.14 -10.35 -1.55
C VAL A 116 4.91 -10.40 -2.47
N GLU A 117 4.76 -11.46 -3.27
CA GLU A 117 3.61 -11.63 -4.16
C GLU A 117 2.30 -11.75 -3.37
N ARG A 118 2.32 -12.46 -2.25
CA ARG A 118 1.16 -12.57 -1.34
C ARG A 118 0.75 -11.23 -0.78
N ASN A 119 1.73 -10.43 -0.33
CA ASN A 119 1.50 -9.09 0.21
C ASN A 119 0.96 -8.16 -0.88
N ASN A 120 1.54 -8.18 -2.08
CA ASN A 120 1.09 -7.36 -3.21
C ASN A 120 -0.35 -7.72 -3.60
N PHE A 121 -0.67 -9.00 -3.72
CA PHE A 121 -2.05 -9.45 -3.98
C PHE A 121 -3.02 -8.92 -2.92
N TRP A 122 -2.65 -9.10 -1.63
CA TRP A 122 -3.50 -8.66 -0.53
C TRP A 122 -3.72 -7.14 -0.53
N VAL A 123 -2.64 -6.38 -0.73
CA VAL A 123 -2.69 -4.90 -0.76
C VAL A 123 -3.52 -4.40 -1.93
N ILE A 124 -3.33 -4.95 -3.14
CA ILE A 124 -4.12 -4.57 -4.31
C ILE A 124 -5.60 -4.88 -4.07
N LYS A 125 -5.90 -6.08 -3.59
CA LYS A 125 -7.28 -6.53 -3.36
C LYS A 125 -8.00 -5.71 -2.28
N HIS A 126 -7.33 -5.43 -1.15
CA HIS A 126 -7.98 -4.87 0.03
C HIS A 126 -7.68 -3.38 0.27
N GLY A 127 -6.68 -2.82 -0.42
CA GLY A 127 -6.21 -1.47 -0.17
C GLY A 127 -5.58 -1.29 1.21
N ILE A 128 -5.28 -0.05 1.55
CA ILE A 128 -4.72 0.33 2.86
C ILE A 128 -5.55 1.45 3.46
N LYS A 129 -6.12 1.23 4.64
CA LYS A 129 -6.91 2.24 5.36
C LYS A 129 -6.09 3.50 5.62
N ALA A 130 -6.76 4.65 5.53
CA ALA A 130 -6.18 5.97 5.74
C ALA A 130 -4.92 6.24 4.87
N SER A 131 -4.93 5.70 3.64
CA SER A 131 -3.92 5.97 2.63
C SER A 131 -4.57 6.18 1.27
N GLY A 132 -3.79 6.59 0.26
CA GLY A 132 -4.24 6.71 -1.12
C GLY A 132 -4.44 5.38 -1.86
N MET A 133 -4.06 4.22 -1.26
CA MET A 133 -4.17 2.91 -1.92
C MET A 133 -5.59 2.35 -1.86
N PRO A 134 -6.33 2.28 -2.98
CA PRO A 134 -7.71 1.81 -3.01
C PRO A 134 -7.81 0.28 -2.93
N ALA A 135 -9.02 -0.21 -2.61
CA ALA A 135 -9.33 -1.64 -2.57
C ALA A 135 -9.91 -2.10 -3.92
N TRP A 136 -9.07 -2.58 -4.82
CA TRP A 136 -9.47 -2.99 -6.17
C TRP A 136 -10.34 -4.25 -6.20
N GLY A 137 -10.26 -5.11 -5.19
CA GLY A 137 -11.10 -6.31 -5.10
C GLY A 137 -12.60 -6.06 -4.99
N LYS A 138 -13.04 -4.80 -4.89
CA LYS A 138 -14.46 -4.45 -4.98
C LYS A 138 -14.99 -4.43 -6.42
N THR A 139 -14.10 -4.29 -7.41
CA THR A 139 -14.43 -4.13 -8.82
C THR A 139 -13.68 -5.10 -9.73
N HIS A 140 -12.69 -5.80 -9.21
CA HIS A 140 -11.81 -6.71 -9.93
C HIS A 140 -11.79 -8.06 -9.23
N ASP A 141 -11.84 -9.13 -10.01
CA ASP A 141 -11.70 -10.49 -9.50
C ASP A 141 -10.24 -10.85 -9.20
N ASP A 142 -10.05 -12.00 -8.58
CA ASP A 142 -8.73 -12.46 -8.15
C ASP A 142 -7.80 -12.74 -9.33
N GLN A 143 -8.30 -13.17 -10.47
CA GLN A 143 -7.50 -13.43 -11.67
C GLN A 143 -6.89 -12.13 -12.20
N ARG A 144 -7.70 -11.08 -12.30
CA ARG A 144 -7.26 -9.76 -12.73
C ARG A 144 -6.25 -9.14 -11.76
N ILE A 145 -6.44 -9.35 -10.44
CA ILE A 145 -5.49 -8.88 -9.42
C ILE A 145 -4.16 -9.65 -9.53
N TRP A 146 -4.20 -10.96 -9.78
CA TRP A 146 -2.98 -11.73 -10.02
C TRP A 146 -2.23 -11.30 -11.28
N ALA A 147 -2.93 -10.88 -12.33
CA ALA A 147 -2.32 -10.30 -13.51
C ALA A 147 -1.52 -9.03 -13.17
N MET A 148 -2.09 -8.13 -12.35
CA MET A 148 -1.35 -6.96 -11.85
C MET A 148 -0.12 -7.35 -11.03
N VAL A 149 -0.22 -8.37 -10.15
CA VAL A 149 0.93 -8.88 -9.39
C VAL A 149 2.02 -9.44 -10.30
N ALA A 150 1.64 -10.21 -11.34
CA ALA A 150 2.58 -10.74 -12.33
C ALA A 150 3.32 -9.61 -13.05
N PHE A 151 2.60 -8.57 -13.47
CA PHE A 151 3.22 -7.40 -14.11
C PHE A 151 4.15 -6.65 -13.15
N ILE A 152 3.73 -6.38 -11.91
CA ILE A 152 4.54 -5.68 -10.90
C ILE A 152 5.84 -6.44 -10.64
N LYS A 153 5.82 -7.76 -10.58
CA LYS A 153 7.02 -8.59 -10.43
C LYS A 153 8.01 -8.38 -11.57
N ARG A 154 7.51 -8.18 -12.78
CA ARG A 154 8.33 -7.97 -13.98
C ARG A 154 8.80 -6.53 -14.15
N LEU A 155 8.02 -5.56 -13.67
CA LEU A 155 8.19 -4.13 -13.88
C LEU A 155 9.60 -3.59 -13.65
N PRO A 156 10.34 -3.96 -12.58
CA PRO A 156 11.68 -3.44 -12.33
C PRO A 156 12.73 -3.81 -13.39
N THR A 157 12.44 -4.80 -14.23
CA THR A 157 13.36 -5.28 -15.28
C THR A 157 13.04 -4.70 -16.65
N LEU A 158 11.94 -3.94 -16.78
CA LEU A 158 11.49 -3.41 -18.06
C LEU A 158 12.21 -2.10 -18.40
N THR A 159 12.62 -1.96 -19.66
CA THR A 159 12.99 -0.66 -20.21
C THR A 159 11.72 0.18 -20.48
N PRO A 160 11.83 1.52 -20.63
CA PRO A 160 10.69 2.34 -21.01
C PRO A 160 9.98 1.87 -22.27
N ASP A 161 10.73 1.44 -23.31
CA ASP A 161 10.15 0.95 -24.58
C ASP A 161 9.40 -0.36 -24.38
N GLN A 162 9.96 -1.30 -23.60
CA GLN A 162 9.29 -2.57 -23.27
C GLN A 162 8.02 -2.33 -22.45
N TYR A 163 8.06 -1.40 -21.51
CA TYR A 163 6.89 -0.99 -20.74
C TYR A 163 5.79 -0.46 -21.67
N GLN A 164 6.14 0.44 -22.58
CA GLN A 164 5.19 1.03 -23.52
C GLN A 164 4.51 -0.04 -24.39
N VAL A 165 5.26 -1.03 -24.87
CA VAL A 165 4.71 -2.15 -25.67
C VAL A 165 3.74 -3.02 -24.84
N LEU A 166 4.12 -3.35 -23.58
CA LEU A 166 3.32 -4.22 -22.72
C LEU A 166 2.08 -3.54 -22.13
N THR A 167 2.01 -2.21 -22.14
CA THR A 167 0.88 -1.45 -21.61
C THR A 167 0.01 -0.80 -22.68
N ALA A 168 0.38 -0.99 -23.98
CA ALA A 168 -0.41 -0.47 -25.08
C ALA A 168 -1.81 -1.13 -25.12
N VAL A 169 -2.83 -0.31 -25.30
CA VAL A 169 -4.20 -0.78 -25.56
C VAL A 169 -4.36 -0.93 -27.07
N GLU A 170 -4.83 -2.09 -27.54
CA GLU A 170 -5.24 -2.29 -28.93
C GLU A 170 -6.58 -1.59 -29.23
#